data_0339eefd3dae20af1411568efe12132e
#
_entry.id   0339eefd3dae20af1411568efe12132e
#
_cell.length_a   1.000
_cell.length_b   1.000
_cell.length_c   1.000
_cell.angle_alpha   90.00
_cell.angle_beta   90.00
_cell.angle_gamma   90.00
#
_symmetry.space_group_name_H-M   'P 1'
#
loop_
_entity.id
_entity.type
_entity.pdbx_description
1 polymer ?
#
loop_
_entity_poly.entity_id
_entity_poly.type
_entity_poly.pdbx_seq_one_letter_code
_entity_poly.pdbx_strand_id
1 'polypeptide(L)'
;VPSAQEALDKLQENGNFVAIATGRAYYKAKNFLKEVGLNNMVCNGGNGLVINHQLVKNAPLDRQKALAVIDEAENLGYGILIAPFDSIDVYSKNTLFLKQAGYRKEPTRYTIDSEINYHNLENIYKIYISIPASEETRLTLKDTLGSLRFEQEYLMFQPDDKKQGIVDMIAMIKGNIDDVVVFGDDYNDLVMFDERFYRIAMGNACDELKAKADYITDRNTSDGIYNACRVHGWIK
;
A
#
# COMPACT_ATOMS: atom_id res chain seq x y z
N VAL A 1 -14.96 -4.78 12.92
CA VAL A 1 -16.25 -4.45 13.55
C VAL A 1 -17.32 -5.26 12.85
N PRO A 2 -18.26 -5.95 13.58
CA PRO A 2 -19.29 -6.80 12.96
C PRO A 2 -20.17 -6.09 11.93
N SER A 3 -20.55 -4.84 12.19
CA SER A 3 -21.35 -4.02 11.28
C SER A 3 -20.65 -3.72 9.94
N ALA A 4 -19.33 -3.55 9.96
CA ALA A 4 -18.58 -3.38 8.72
C ALA A 4 -18.63 -4.65 7.87
N GLN A 5 -18.49 -5.83 8.50
CA GLN A 5 -18.64 -7.11 7.80
C GLN A 5 -20.04 -7.26 7.21
N GLU A 6 -21.07 -6.96 8.00
CA GLU A 6 -22.46 -6.99 7.52
C GLU A 6 -22.69 -6.06 6.32
N ALA A 7 -22.08 -4.86 6.35
CA ALA A 7 -22.15 -3.93 5.20
C ALA A 7 -21.48 -4.51 3.94
N LEU A 8 -20.29 -5.11 4.09
CA LEU A 8 -19.57 -5.72 2.97
C LEU A 8 -20.36 -6.89 2.36
N ASP A 9 -20.94 -7.75 3.21
CA ASP A 9 -21.75 -8.89 2.77
C ASP A 9 -22.98 -8.40 1.99
N LYS A 10 -23.75 -7.45 2.55
CA LYS A 10 -24.91 -6.87 1.88
C LYS A 10 -24.59 -6.14 0.58
N LEU A 11 -23.46 -5.43 0.52
CA LEU A 11 -23.01 -4.81 -0.73
C LEU A 11 -22.76 -5.84 -1.82
N GLN A 12 -22.10 -6.96 -1.48
CA GLN A 12 -21.87 -8.07 -2.42
C GLN A 12 -23.17 -8.74 -2.85
N GLU A 13 -24.09 -9.00 -1.91
CA GLU A 13 -25.42 -9.54 -2.18
C GLU A 13 -26.25 -8.67 -3.13
N ASN A 14 -26.08 -7.34 -3.02
CA ASN A 14 -26.71 -6.37 -3.91
C ASN A 14 -26.00 -6.22 -5.26
N GLY A 15 -24.97 -7.03 -5.55
CA GLY A 15 -24.25 -7.05 -6.81
C GLY A 15 -23.17 -5.99 -6.95
N ASN A 16 -22.77 -5.30 -5.87
CA ASN A 16 -21.67 -4.36 -5.91
C ASN A 16 -20.33 -5.09 -5.98
N PHE A 17 -19.39 -4.53 -6.76
CA PHE A 17 -18.00 -4.97 -6.77
C PHE A 17 -17.27 -4.34 -5.58
N VAL A 18 -16.95 -5.16 -4.58
CA VAL A 18 -16.30 -4.70 -3.35
C VAL A 18 -14.84 -5.13 -3.34
N ALA A 19 -13.94 -4.22 -3.03
CA ALA A 19 -12.51 -4.47 -2.97
C ALA A 19 -11.84 -3.78 -1.76
N ILE A 20 -10.74 -4.36 -1.28
CA ILE A 20 -9.84 -3.72 -0.33
C ILE A 20 -8.82 -2.90 -1.12
N ALA A 21 -8.45 -1.70 -0.64
CA ALA A 21 -7.30 -0.93 -1.12
C ALA A 21 -6.26 -0.80 0.00
N THR A 22 -5.05 -1.34 -0.19
CA THR A 22 -4.03 -1.39 0.86
C THR A 22 -2.60 -1.18 0.32
N GLY A 23 -1.76 -0.51 1.12
CA GLY A 23 -0.31 -0.47 0.89
C GLY A 23 0.41 -1.78 1.20
N ARG A 24 -0.24 -2.74 1.87
CA ARG A 24 0.37 -4.02 2.22
C ARG A 24 0.70 -4.83 0.97
N ALA A 25 1.84 -5.53 1.00
CA ALA A 25 2.21 -6.51 -0.02
C ALA A 25 1.16 -7.64 -0.10
N TYR A 26 1.02 -8.26 -1.27
CA TYR A 26 0.03 -9.31 -1.49
C TYR A 26 0.19 -10.48 -0.51
N TYR A 27 1.44 -10.95 -0.30
CA TYR A 27 1.69 -12.07 0.62
C TYR A 27 1.17 -11.82 2.05
N LYS A 28 1.14 -10.55 2.50
CA LYS A 28 0.60 -10.14 3.80
C LYS A 28 -0.91 -9.99 3.80
N ALA A 29 -1.46 -9.43 2.73
CA ALA A 29 -2.88 -9.04 2.66
C ALA A 29 -3.81 -10.19 2.25
N LYS A 30 -3.30 -11.21 1.55
CA LYS A 30 -4.12 -12.31 0.99
C LYS A 30 -4.92 -13.10 2.02
N ASN A 31 -4.41 -13.26 3.24
CA ASN A 31 -5.15 -13.97 4.28
C ASN A 31 -6.28 -13.10 4.83
N PHE A 32 -6.02 -11.82 5.07
CA PHE A 32 -7.04 -10.87 5.51
C PHE A 32 -8.17 -10.75 4.48
N LEU A 33 -7.85 -10.72 3.18
CA LEU A 33 -8.87 -10.72 2.12
C LEU A 33 -9.86 -11.90 2.28
N LYS A 34 -9.33 -13.10 2.58
CA LYS A 34 -10.15 -14.30 2.82
C LYS A 34 -10.96 -14.21 4.11
N GLU A 35 -10.34 -13.70 5.19
CA GLU A 35 -10.98 -13.56 6.51
C GLU A 35 -12.20 -12.65 6.45
N VAL A 36 -12.17 -11.59 5.63
CA VAL A 36 -13.29 -10.65 5.45
C VAL A 36 -14.25 -11.05 4.33
N GLY A 37 -14.09 -12.25 3.74
CA GLY A 37 -15.01 -12.77 2.71
C GLY A 37 -15.02 -11.98 1.41
N LEU A 38 -13.96 -11.22 1.11
CA LEU A 38 -13.84 -10.45 -0.12
C LEU A 38 -12.97 -11.17 -1.16
N ASN A 39 -13.23 -10.88 -2.43
CA ASN A 39 -12.61 -11.56 -3.57
C ASN A 39 -11.63 -10.66 -4.34
N ASN A 40 -11.65 -9.35 -4.05
CA ASN A 40 -10.95 -8.36 -4.85
C ASN A 40 -10.11 -7.44 -3.96
N MET A 41 -8.94 -7.05 -4.45
CA MET A 41 -8.03 -6.21 -3.67
C MET A 41 -7.07 -5.45 -4.59
N VAL A 42 -6.91 -4.17 -4.31
CA VAL A 42 -5.74 -3.38 -4.70
C VAL A 42 -4.73 -3.48 -3.56
N CYS A 43 -3.55 -4.01 -3.81
CA CYS A 43 -2.50 -4.21 -2.81
C CYS A 43 -1.14 -3.68 -3.31
N ASN A 44 -0.10 -3.84 -2.51
CA ASN A 44 1.23 -3.38 -2.83
C ASN A 44 1.24 -1.90 -3.31
N GLY A 45 0.48 -1.05 -2.58
CA GLY A 45 0.37 0.38 -2.88
C GLY A 45 -0.17 0.73 -4.27
N GLY A 46 -0.99 -0.14 -4.88
CA GLY A 46 -1.55 0.05 -6.22
C GLY A 46 -0.94 -0.83 -7.30
N ASN A 47 0.25 -1.41 -7.07
CA ASN A 47 0.93 -2.25 -8.07
C ASN A 47 0.47 -3.70 -8.07
N GLY A 48 -0.33 -4.13 -7.09
CA GLY A 48 -0.90 -5.47 -7.01
C GLY A 48 -2.41 -5.44 -7.17
N LEU A 49 -2.97 -6.29 -8.04
CA LEU A 49 -4.40 -6.41 -8.27
C LEU A 49 -4.84 -7.87 -8.12
N VAL A 50 -5.83 -8.07 -7.27
CA VAL A 50 -6.52 -9.36 -7.10
C VAL A 50 -7.97 -9.19 -7.56
N ILE A 51 -8.42 -10.00 -8.49
CA ILE A 51 -9.79 -10.02 -9.00
C ILE A 51 -10.30 -11.47 -8.92
N ASN A 52 -11.43 -11.68 -8.29
CA ASN A 52 -12.02 -13.01 -8.08
C ASN A 52 -11.02 -14.01 -7.49
N HIS A 53 -10.32 -13.62 -6.40
CA HIS A 53 -9.25 -14.36 -5.73
C HIS A 53 -7.98 -14.62 -6.56
N GLN A 54 -7.91 -14.16 -7.80
CA GLN A 54 -6.74 -14.34 -8.66
C GLN A 54 -5.86 -13.10 -8.65
N LEU A 55 -4.56 -13.28 -8.39
CA LEU A 55 -3.56 -12.22 -8.53
C LEU A 55 -3.32 -11.99 -10.03
N VAL A 56 -3.93 -10.95 -10.58
CA VAL A 56 -3.87 -10.63 -12.03
C VAL A 56 -2.72 -9.66 -12.37
N LYS A 57 -2.23 -8.93 -11.38
CA LYS A 57 -1.09 -8.01 -11.51
C LYS A 57 -0.34 -7.97 -10.19
N ASN A 58 0.99 -7.98 -10.24
CA ASN A 58 1.87 -7.63 -9.11
C ASN A 58 3.18 -7.07 -9.66
N ALA A 59 3.19 -5.76 -9.93
CA ALA A 59 4.34 -5.11 -10.57
C ALA A 59 5.39 -4.68 -9.52
N PRO A 60 6.69 -4.84 -9.80
CA PRO A 60 7.77 -4.31 -8.99
C PRO A 60 7.85 -2.78 -9.11
N LEU A 61 8.78 -2.18 -8.39
CA LEU A 61 9.20 -0.79 -8.58
C LEU A 61 9.78 -0.59 -9.98
N ASP A 62 9.73 0.66 -10.48
CA ASP A 62 10.50 1.03 -11.66
C ASP A 62 12.00 0.72 -11.41
N ARG A 63 12.54 -0.20 -12.21
CA ARG A 63 13.88 -0.75 -11.99
C ARG A 63 14.97 0.30 -12.11
N GLN A 64 14.86 1.22 -13.05
CA GLN A 64 15.88 2.25 -13.26
C GLN A 64 15.94 3.24 -12.10
N LYS A 65 14.77 3.69 -11.66
CA LYS A 65 14.64 4.57 -10.49
C LYS A 65 15.07 3.86 -9.21
N ALA A 66 14.71 2.59 -9.04
CA ALA A 66 15.10 1.79 -7.90
C ALA A 66 16.61 1.65 -7.78
N LEU A 67 17.29 1.33 -8.88
CA LEU A 67 18.75 1.22 -8.91
C LEU A 67 19.43 2.57 -8.66
N ALA A 68 18.91 3.67 -9.21
CA ALA A 68 19.48 5.00 -8.96
C ALA A 68 19.39 5.39 -7.47
N VAL A 69 18.26 5.09 -6.80
CA VAL A 69 18.11 5.33 -5.35
C VAL A 69 19.06 4.43 -4.54
N ILE A 70 19.23 3.18 -4.93
CA ILE A 70 20.17 2.24 -4.31
C ILE A 70 21.60 2.74 -4.41
N ASP A 71 22.04 3.15 -5.62
CA ASP A 71 23.39 3.65 -5.87
C ASP A 71 23.65 4.94 -5.07
N GLU A 72 22.69 5.86 -5.01
CA GLU A 72 22.81 7.06 -4.18
C GLU A 72 22.98 6.71 -2.70
N ALA A 73 22.16 5.79 -2.18
CA ALA A 73 22.23 5.38 -0.78
C ALA A 73 23.55 4.67 -0.44
N GLU A 74 24.06 3.80 -1.32
CA GLU A 74 25.39 3.16 -1.17
C GLU A 74 26.50 4.21 -1.13
N ASN A 75 26.49 5.18 -2.05
CA ASN A 75 27.47 6.27 -2.10
C ASN A 75 27.45 7.16 -0.85
N LEU A 76 26.28 7.31 -0.23
CA LEU A 76 26.11 8.06 1.03
C LEU A 76 26.49 7.23 2.27
N GLY A 77 26.80 5.93 2.11
CA GLY A 77 27.22 5.05 3.20
C GLY A 77 26.07 4.49 4.03
N TYR A 78 24.86 4.43 3.50
CA TYR A 78 23.72 3.79 4.15
C TYR A 78 23.62 2.31 3.82
N GLY A 79 23.18 1.53 4.81
CA GLY A 79 22.86 0.12 4.62
C GLY A 79 21.56 -0.07 3.86
N ILE A 80 21.47 -1.12 3.06
CA ILE A 80 20.33 -1.37 2.17
C ILE A 80 19.83 -2.80 2.38
N LEU A 81 18.50 -2.95 2.43
CA LEU A 81 17.84 -4.24 2.24
C LEU A 81 16.95 -4.14 1.00
N ILE A 82 16.98 -5.17 0.18
CA ILE A 82 16.15 -5.28 -1.04
C ILE A 82 15.24 -6.50 -0.94
N ALA A 83 13.97 -6.33 -1.26
CA ALA A 83 13.02 -7.42 -1.46
C ALA A 83 12.84 -7.66 -2.97
N PRO A 84 13.49 -8.68 -3.55
CA PRO A 84 13.35 -9.00 -4.97
C PRO A 84 12.07 -9.79 -5.27
N PHE A 85 11.35 -10.20 -4.23
CA PHE A 85 10.10 -10.95 -4.31
C PHE A 85 9.03 -10.33 -3.41
N ASP A 86 7.78 -10.64 -3.71
CA ASP A 86 6.65 -10.34 -2.82
C ASP A 86 6.58 -11.39 -1.69
N SER A 87 7.51 -11.28 -0.74
CA SER A 87 7.71 -12.22 0.38
C SER A 87 8.30 -11.52 1.61
N ILE A 88 8.59 -12.31 2.66
CA ILE A 88 9.31 -11.83 3.85
C ILE A 88 10.82 -11.70 3.63
N ASP A 89 11.33 -12.14 2.49
CA ASP A 89 12.76 -12.22 2.22
C ASP A 89 13.33 -10.87 1.85
N VAL A 90 14.44 -10.52 2.47
CA VAL A 90 15.27 -9.36 2.11
C VAL A 90 16.73 -9.77 1.95
N TYR A 91 17.39 -9.12 1.02
CA TYR A 91 18.78 -9.37 0.67
C TYR A 91 19.61 -8.12 0.90
N SER A 92 20.85 -8.29 1.33
CA SER A 92 21.83 -7.22 1.52
C SER A 92 23.24 -7.72 1.22
N LYS A 93 24.12 -6.84 0.71
CA LYS A 93 25.55 -7.13 0.52
C LYS A 93 26.29 -7.37 1.83
N ASN A 94 25.83 -6.75 2.93
CA ASN A 94 26.52 -6.75 4.21
C ASN A 94 25.54 -6.48 5.37
N THR A 95 26.08 -6.41 6.58
CA THR A 95 25.29 -6.16 7.80
C THR A 95 25.09 -4.67 8.13
N LEU A 96 25.42 -3.75 7.20
CA LEU A 96 25.43 -2.31 7.50
C LEU A 96 24.03 -1.80 7.90
N PHE A 97 22.99 -2.23 7.18
CA PHE A 97 21.61 -1.87 7.56
C PHE A 97 21.29 -2.26 9.00
N LEU A 98 21.63 -3.50 9.39
CA LEU A 98 21.36 -3.98 10.75
C LEU A 98 22.17 -3.23 11.83
N LYS A 99 23.37 -2.78 11.49
CA LYS A 99 24.19 -1.95 12.39
C LYS A 99 23.65 -0.54 12.57
N GLN A 100 23.10 0.05 11.51
CA GLN A 100 22.62 1.44 11.49
C GLN A 100 21.16 1.56 11.98
N ALA A 101 20.29 0.64 11.56
CA ALA A 101 18.84 0.72 11.81
C ALA A 101 18.28 -0.42 12.69
N GLY A 102 19.08 -1.44 12.95
CA GLY A 102 18.61 -2.63 13.69
C GLY A 102 17.75 -3.57 12.85
N TYR A 103 17.14 -4.55 13.52
CA TYR A 103 16.20 -5.46 12.88
C TYR A 103 14.84 -4.79 12.69
N ARG A 104 14.20 -5.09 11.56
CA ARG A 104 12.82 -4.64 11.30
C ARG A 104 11.86 -5.31 12.30
N LYS A 105 10.86 -4.57 12.76
CA LYS A 105 9.84 -5.08 13.70
C LYS A 105 8.91 -6.12 13.08
N GLU A 106 8.78 -6.09 11.75
CA GLU A 106 7.97 -7.07 11.03
C GLU A 106 8.73 -8.37 10.77
N PRO A 107 8.04 -9.52 10.69
CA PRO A 107 8.67 -10.79 10.31
C PRO A 107 9.46 -10.63 9.01
N THR A 108 10.77 -10.85 9.09
CA THR A 108 11.69 -10.63 7.97
C THR A 108 12.76 -11.71 7.99
N ARG A 109 13.02 -12.31 6.84
CA ARG A 109 14.11 -13.27 6.66
C ARG A 109 15.25 -12.57 5.92
N TYR A 110 16.39 -12.45 6.59
CA TYR A 110 17.57 -11.74 6.10
C TYR A 110 18.53 -12.70 5.41
N THR A 111 18.93 -12.37 4.19
CA THR A 111 20.03 -13.03 3.48
C THR A 111 21.14 -12.01 3.27
N ILE A 112 22.30 -12.27 3.87
CA ILE A 112 23.50 -11.45 3.65
C ILE A 112 24.38 -12.19 2.66
N ASP A 113 24.58 -11.58 1.50
CA ASP A 113 25.36 -12.14 0.39
C ASP A 113 26.29 -11.06 -0.16
N SER A 114 27.59 -11.18 0.12
CA SER A 114 28.59 -10.20 -0.32
C SER A 114 28.77 -10.14 -1.84
N GLU A 115 28.37 -11.19 -2.53
CA GLU A 115 28.48 -11.28 -3.99
C GLU A 115 27.24 -10.77 -4.72
N ILE A 116 26.18 -10.41 -4.00
CA ILE A 116 24.94 -9.92 -4.64
C ILE A 116 25.23 -8.61 -5.39
N ASN A 117 24.88 -8.59 -6.66
CA ASN A 117 24.88 -7.37 -7.45
C ASN A 117 23.42 -6.94 -7.67
N TYR A 118 23.01 -5.84 -7.05
CA TYR A 118 21.65 -5.33 -7.16
C TYR A 118 21.25 -4.99 -8.60
N HIS A 119 22.22 -4.62 -9.44
CA HIS A 119 22.00 -4.38 -10.88
C HIS A 119 21.66 -5.65 -11.69
N ASN A 120 21.89 -6.84 -11.13
CA ASN A 120 21.52 -8.11 -11.77
C ASN A 120 20.14 -8.61 -11.33
N LEU A 121 19.48 -7.95 -10.37
CA LEU A 121 18.14 -8.32 -9.96
C LEU A 121 17.15 -7.97 -11.06
N GLU A 122 16.32 -8.94 -11.42
CA GLU A 122 15.23 -8.74 -12.40
C GLU A 122 14.16 -7.81 -11.84
N ASN A 123 13.76 -8.04 -10.60
CA ASN A 123 12.68 -7.32 -9.94
C ASN A 123 13.12 -6.77 -8.59
N ILE A 124 12.59 -5.62 -8.21
CA ILE A 124 12.74 -4.98 -6.90
C ILE A 124 11.35 -4.54 -6.44
N TYR A 125 10.79 -5.20 -5.44
CA TYR A 125 9.46 -4.87 -4.91
C TYR A 125 9.52 -3.85 -3.79
N LYS A 126 10.59 -3.88 -2.99
CA LYS A 126 10.82 -2.92 -1.89
C LYS A 126 12.31 -2.70 -1.67
N ILE A 127 12.62 -1.50 -1.22
CA ILE A 127 13.95 -1.12 -0.75
C ILE A 127 13.79 -0.54 0.66
N TYR A 128 14.71 -0.88 1.55
CA TYR A 128 14.82 -0.27 2.87
C TYR A 128 16.21 0.31 2.99
N ILE A 129 16.31 1.59 3.33
CA ILE A 129 17.57 2.34 3.45
C ILE A 129 17.68 2.82 4.90
N SER A 130 18.79 2.49 5.56
CA SER A 130 19.07 2.85 6.96
C SER A 130 19.42 4.34 7.13
N ILE A 131 18.62 5.22 6.49
CA ILE A 131 18.74 6.66 6.62
C ILE A 131 17.80 7.15 7.73
N PRO A 132 18.32 7.78 8.80
CA PRO A 132 17.47 8.31 9.87
C PRO A 132 16.63 9.49 9.37
N ALA A 133 15.50 9.76 10.03
CA ALA A 133 14.59 10.84 9.65
C ALA A 133 15.28 12.22 9.58
N SER A 134 16.23 12.47 10.48
CA SER A 134 16.99 13.72 10.53
C SER A 134 17.92 13.94 9.33
N GLU A 135 18.26 12.89 8.59
CA GLU A 135 19.17 12.94 7.44
C GLU A 135 18.47 12.68 6.11
N GLU A 136 17.15 12.50 6.10
CA GLU A 136 16.39 12.09 4.92
C GLU A 136 16.57 13.00 3.70
N THR A 137 16.82 14.30 3.92
CA THR A 137 17.07 15.27 2.85
C THR A 137 18.36 15.02 2.08
N ARG A 138 19.28 14.19 2.60
CA ARG A 138 20.52 13.80 1.90
C ARG A 138 20.24 12.85 0.73
N LEU A 139 19.12 12.11 0.77
CA LEU A 139 18.71 11.23 -0.32
C LEU A 139 17.88 12.03 -1.32
N THR A 140 18.54 12.55 -2.35
CA THR A 140 17.95 13.52 -3.29
C THR A 140 16.96 12.86 -4.26
N LEU A 141 17.13 11.55 -4.51
CA LEU A 141 16.28 10.78 -5.42
C LEU A 141 15.06 10.14 -4.72
N LYS A 142 14.87 10.36 -3.41
CA LYS A 142 13.80 9.70 -2.64
C LYS A 142 12.39 9.93 -3.20
N ASP A 143 12.14 11.09 -3.81
CA ASP A 143 10.82 11.45 -4.35
C ASP A 143 10.59 10.92 -5.78
N THR A 144 11.55 10.19 -6.35
CA THR A 144 11.41 9.56 -7.68
C THR A 144 10.63 8.25 -7.64
N LEU A 145 10.53 7.64 -6.45
CA LEU A 145 9.74 6.45 -6.14
C LEU A 145 8.80 6.77 -4.97
N GLY A 146 7.77 5.97 -4.78
CA GLY A 146 6.96 6.03 -3.57
C GLY A 146 7.81 5.69 -2.34
N SER A 147 7.87 6.58 -1.36
CA SER A 147 8.60 6.37 -0.12
C SER A 147 7.70 6.56 1.10
N LEU A 148 7.89 5.72 2.11
CA LEU A 148 7.13 5.74 3.35
C LEU A 148 8.08 5.57 4.54
N ARG A 149 7.84 6.36 5.58
CA ARG A 149 8.58 6.26 6.83
C ARG A 149 7.65 5.82 7.97
N PHE A 150 7.84 4.60 8.42
CA PHE A 150 7.16 4.06 9.60
C PHE A 150 8.06 4.03 10.83
N GLU A 151 9.38 4.01 10.64
CA GLU A 151 10.39 3.96 11.69
C GLU A 151 11.37 5.13 11.52
N GLN A 152 11.91 5.63 12.63
CA GLN A 152 12.83 6.76 12.60
C GLN A 152 14.19 6.42 11.98
N GLU A 153 14.57 5.15 12.04
CA GLU A 153 15.90 4.66 11.71
C GLU A 153 16.06 4.35 10.22
N TYR A 154 14.95 4.13 9.48
CA TYR A 154 15.04 3.79 8.06
C TYR A 154 13.88 4.30 7.23
N LEU A 155 14.13 4.52 5.94
CA LEU A 155 13.13 4.85 4.93
C LEU A 155 12.85 3.60 4.08
N MET A 156 11.57 3.36 3.79
CA MET A 156 11.12 2.28 2.92
C MET A 156 10.61 2.84 1.59
N PHE A 157 11.03 2.22 0.49
CA PHE A 157 10.49 2.46 -0.84
C PHE A 157 9.59 1.32 -1.24
N GLN A 158 8.39 1.65 -1.62
CA GLN A 158 7.39 0.74 -2.20
C GLN A 158 6.46 1.56 -3.10
N PRO A 159 5.70 0.93 -3.99
CA PRO A 159 4.65 1.64 -4.71
C PRO A 159 3.67 2.30 -3.73
N ASP A 160 3.23 3.52 -4.05
CA ASP A 160 2.23 4.27 -3.28
C ASP A 160 1.32 5.06 -4.21
N ASP A 161 0.60 4.34 -5.07
CA ASP A 161 -0.39 4.89 -6.00
C ASP A 161 -1.64 4.01 -6.03
N LYS A 162 -2.30 3.89 -4.86
CA LYS A 162 -3.57 3.15 -4.73
C LYS A 162 -4.63 3.64 -5.73
N LYS A 163 -4.63 4.92 -6.05
CA LYS A 163 -5.53 5.51 -7.05
C LYS A 163 -5.35 4.84 -8.42
N GLN A 164 -4.12 4.77 -8.92
CA GLN A 164 -3.87 4.13 -10.21
C GLN A 164 -4.24 2.64 -10.18
N GLY A 165 -3.99 1.97 -9.06
CA GLY A 165 -4.43 0.59 -8.87
C GLY A 165 -5.96 0.42 -8.95
N ILE A 166 -6.74 1.36 -8.37
CA ILE A 166 -8.20 1.39 -8.50
C ILE A 166 -8.60 1.61 -9.95
N VAL A 167 -8.02 2.59 -10.64
CA VAL A 167 -8.29 2.88 -12.06
C VAL A 167 -8.02 1.66 -12.94
N ASP A 168 -6.88 1.00 -12.74
CA ASP A 168 -6.51 -0.21 -13.49
C ASP A 168 -7.51 -1.36 -13.23
N MET A 169 -7.93 -1.52 -11.98
CA MET A 169 -8.93 -2.53 -11.60
C MET A 169 -10.26 -2.27 -12.28
N ILE A 170 -10.77 -1.04 -12.24
CA ILE A 170 -12.03 -0.65 -12.90
C ILE A 170 -11.94 -0.88 -14.41
N ALA A 171 -10.81 -0.54 -15.04
CA ALA A 171 -10.60 -0.81 -16.47
C ALA A 171 -10.64 -2.32 -16.79
N MET A 172 -10.00 -3.16 -15.95
CA MET A 172 -9.99 -4.62 -16.14
C MET A 172 -11.37 -5.25 -16.03
N ILE A 173 -12.22 -4.78 -15.11
CA ILE A 173 -13.58 -5.29 -14.95
C ILE A 173 -14.59 -4.58 -15.88
N LYS A 174 -14.13 -3.64 -16.72
CA LYS A 174 -14.97 -2.81 -17.60
C LYS A 174 -16.05 -2.03 -16.84
N GLY A 175 -15.73 -1.60 -15.61
CA GLY A 175 -16.59 -0.77 -14.77
C GLY A 175 -16.55 0.70 -15.22
N ASN A 176 -17.47 1.50 -14.66
CA ASN A 176 -17.48 2.94 -14.83
C ASN A 176 -16.76 3.61 -13.66
N ILE A 177 -15.84 4.52 -13.95
CA ILE A 177 -15.06 5.22 -12.95
C ILE A 177 -15.90 6.15 -12.07
N ASP A 178 -17.00 6.68 -12.63
CA ASP A 178 -17.92 7.56 -11.90
C ASP A 178 -18.76 6.83 -10.84
N ASP A 179 -18.78 5.48 -10.89
CA ASP A 179 -19.48 4.65 -9.91
C ASP A 179 -18.55 4.22 -8.75
N VAL A 180 -17.30 4.69 -8.74
CA VAL A 180 -16.33 4.32 -7.71
C VAL A 180 -16.58 5.09 -6.42
N VAL A 181 -16.70 4.35 -5.32
CA VAL A 181 -16.76 4.91 -3.96
C VAL A 181 -15.54 4.43 -3.19
N VAL A 182 -14.87 5.36 -2.52
CA VAL A 182 -13.72 5.07 -1.67
C VAL A 182 -13.96 5.48 -0.22
N PHE A 183 -13.53 4.63 0.71
CA PHE A 183 -13.51 4.92 2.14
C PHE A 183 -12.06 5.05 2.60
N GLY A 184 -11.77 6.04 3.42
CA GLY A 184 -10.43 6.23 3.97
C GLY A 184 -10.43 6.84 5.36
N ASP A 185 -9.32 6.68 6.11
CA ASP A 185 -9.21 7.21 7.47
C ASP A 185 -7.84 7.83 7.78
N ASP A 186 -6.79 7.57 7.00
CA ASP A 186 -5.45 8.03 7.35
C ASP A 186 -4.73 8.69 6.14
N TYR A 187 -3.61 9.33 6.40
CA TYR A 187 -2.79 10.05 5.41
C TYR A 187 -2.42 9.20 4.18
N ASN A 188 -2.20 7.90 4.36
CA ASN A 188 -1.91 6.98 3.25
C ASN A 188 -3.11 6.72 2.33
N ASP A 189 -4.31 7.24 2.67
CA ASP A 189 -5.50 7.15 1.84
C ASP A 189 -5.74 8.42 1.01
N LEU A 190 -5.00 9.52 1.28
CA LEU A 190 -5.12 10.76 0.53
C LEU A 190 -4.91 10.57 -0.97
N VAL A 191 -4.04 9.63 -1.36
CA VAL A 191 -3.75 9.32 -2.77
C VAL A 191 -4.96 8.78 -3.51
N MET A 192 -5.90 8.10 -2.84
CA MET A 192 -7.11 7.58 -3.46
C MET A 192 -8.34 8.50 -3.33
N PHE A 193 -8.23 9.67 -2.69
CA PHE A 193 -9.27 10.70 -2.64
C PHE A 193 -9.21 11.59 -3.88
N ASP A 194 -9.38 10.98 -5.05
CA ASP A 194 -9.40 11.64 -6.37
C ASP A 194 -10.80 12.15 -6.70
N GLU A 195 -10.90 13.27 -7.40
CA GLU A 195 -12.18 13.94 -7.73
C GLU A 195 -13.11 13.09 -8.61
N ARG A 196 -12.58 12.07 -9.28
CA ARG A 196 -13.38 11.12 -10.07
C ARG A 196 -14.15 10.11 -9.23
N PHE A 197 -13.83 9.99 -7.93
CA PHE A 197 -14.42 9.03 -7.02
C PHE A 197 -15.36 9.73 -6.04
N TYR A 198 -16.38 9.04 -5.58
CA TYR A 198 -17.14 9.50 -4.43
C TYR A 198 -16.37 9.15 -3.15
N ARG A 199 -15.95 10.16 -2.39
CA ARG A 199 -14.97 10.05 -1.31
C ARG A 199 -15.64 10.13 0.04
N ILE A 200 -15.53 9.08 0.83
CA ILE A 200 -16.07 8.99 2.18
C ILE A 200 -14.94 8.95 3.19
N ALA A 201 -14.81 9.99 4.02
CA ALA A 201 -13.92 9.98 5.15
C ALA A 201 -14.60 9.35 6.36
N MET A 202 -13.88 8.46 7.06
CA MET A 202 -14.32 7.95 8.35
C MET A 202 -14.31 9.06 9.40
N GLY A 203 -15.17 8.99 10.40
CA GLY A 203 -15.26 9.99 11.47
C GLY A 203 -13.97 10.14 12.30
N ASN A 204 -13.13 9.10 12.32
CA ASN A 204 -11.79 9.12 12.90
C ASN A 204 -10.68 9.53 11.92
N ALA A 205 -11.01 9.92 10.68
CA ALA A 205 -10.02 10.28 9.68
C ALA A 205 -9.23 11.56 10.05
N CYS A 206 -8.05 11.71 9.45
CA CYS A 206 -7.27 12.95 9.55
C CYS A 206 -8.03 14.13 8.91
N ASP A 207 -7.71 15.34 9.34
CA ASP A 207 -8.43 16.55 8.89
C ASP A 207 -8.24 16.81 7.40
N GLU A 208 -7.08 16.49 6.84
CA GLU A 208 -6.76 16.63 5.42
C GLU A 208 -7.63 15.71 4.56
N LEU A 209 -7.93 14.50 5.03
CA LEU A 209 -8.80 13.56 4.33
C LEU A 209 -10.26 14.04 4.40
N LYS A 210 -10.72 14.48 5.58
CA LYS A 210 -12.05 15.05 5.77
C LYS A 210 -12.29 16.27 4.89
N ALA A 211 -11.28 17.12 4.71
CA ALA A 211 -11.36 18.30 3.86
C ALA A 211 -11.55 17.97 2.37
N LYS A 212 -11.17 16.77 1.93
CA LYS A 212 -11.33 16.28 0.54
C LYS A 212 -12.55 15.41 0.35
N ALA A 213 -13.23 15.00 1.42
CA ALA A 213 -14.35 14.07 1.36
C ALA A 213 -15.62 14.72 0.84
N ASP A 214 -16.40 13.97 0.07
CA ASP A 214 -17.77 14.34 -0.34
C ASP A 214 -18.76 14.05 0.80
N TYR A 215 -18.43 13.07 1.68
CA TYR A 215 -19.21 12.72 2.86
C TYR A 215 -18.28 12.30 4.00
N ILE A 216 -18.64 12.71 5.22
CA ILE A 216 -17.96 12.24 6.44
C ILE A 216 -18.93 11.37 7.20
N THR A 217 -18.59 10.11 7.38
CA THR A 217 -19.40 9.15 8.14
C THR A 217 -18.97 9.07 9.60
N ASP A 218 -19.59 8.17 10.37
CA ASP A 218 -19.22 7.91 11.75
C ASP A 218 -17.84 7.26 11.87
N ARG A 219 -17.36 7.15 13.11
CA ARG A 219 -16.05 6.51 13.39
C ARG A 219 -16.09 5.02 13.03
N ASN A 220 -14.94 4.44 12.79
CA ASN A 220 -14.77 3.00 12.55
C ASN A 220 -15.26 2.13 13.73
N THR A 221 -15.30 2.68 14.95
CA THR A 221 -15.85 2.04 16.17
C THR A 221 -17.33 2.31 16.40
N SER A 222 -17.97 3.10 15.53
CA SER A 222 -19.36 3.55 15.64
C SER A 222 -20.11 3.27 14.33
N ASP A 223 -19.85 2.10 13.74
CA ASP A 223 -20.53 1.55 12.56
C ASP A 223 -20.44 2.42 11.29
N GLY A 224 -19.40 3.24 11.16
CA GLY A 224 -19.28 4.27 10.12
C GLY A 224 -19.48 3.73 8.69
N ILE A 225 -18.86 2.60 8.31
CA ILE A 225 -19.06 2.00 6.98
C ILE A 225 -20.52 1.61 6.77
N TYR A 226 -21.12 0.92 7.74
CA TYR A 226 -22.50 0.46 7.68
C TYR A 226 -23.46 1.65 7.56
N ASN A 227 -23.28 2.68 8.39
CA ASN A 227 -24.12 3.87 8.40
C ASN A 227 -24.03 4.64 7.07
N ALA A 228 -22.83 4.82 6.52
CA ALA A 228 -22.70 5.42 5.20
C ALA A 228 -23.43 4.62 4.12
N CYS A 229 -23.27 3.30 4.09
CA CYS A 229 -23.95 2.45 3.11
C CYS A 229 -25.48 2.54 3.23
N ARG A 230 -26.02 2.67 4.45
CA ARG A 230 -27.46 2.85 4.67
C ARG A 230 -27.96 4.23 4.23
N VAL A 231 -27.24 5.30 4.61
CA VAL A 231 -27.60 6.69 4.26
C VAL A 231 -27.68 6.87 2.75
N HIS A 232 -26.76 6.25 2.01
CA HIS A 232 -26.73 6.31 0.55
C HIS A 232 -27.65 5.28 -0.14
N GLY A 233 -28.35 4.44 0.63
CA GLY A 233 -29.29 3.45 0.10
C GLY A 233 -28.65 2.26 -0.62
N TRP A 234 -27.36 2.04 -0.43
CA TRP A 234 -26.64 0.90 -1.04
C TRP A 234 -26.95 -0.42 -0.36
N ILE A 235 -27.33 -0.37 0.92
CA ILE A 235 -27.84 -1.49 1.71
C ILE A 235 -29.12 -1.13 2.44
N LYS A 236 -29.93 -2.14 2.74
CA LYS A 236 -31.17 -2.01 3.51
C LYS A 236 -30.96 -2.36 4.97
#